data_9c1acaed7b48b1c9c01c6089df28e9ca
#
_entry.id   9c1acaed7b48b1c9c01c6089df28e9ca
#
_cell.length_a   1.000
_cell.length_b   1.000
_cell.length_c   1.000
_cell.angle_alpha   90.00
_cell.angle_beta   90.00
_cell.angle_gamma   90.00
#
_symmetry.space_group_name_H-M   'P 1'
#
loop_
_entity.id
_entity.type
_entity.pdbx_description
1 polymer ?
#
loop_
_entity_poly.entity_id
_entity_poly.type
_entity_poly.pdbx_seq_one_letter_code
_entity_poly.pdbx_strand_id
1 'polypeptide(L)'
;LWSQAWVEATRPPDEPWPIVGQQILVATLERGEWPASEVVSLLARCFPGLPEEGFTSIVGHLVQKGYLDMDEGLVRVGPETEREFGRGHYRDLLASFSGAQLLTGRCGSAEVGYIDPTVLTGEEPRRLLLLAGRSWLVKEIEWAKKIVWLEPAKEGGKARWMGSARSLSREVCQGIRAALVGGVPTVVHLSLRGTTELAALQ
;
A
#
# COMPACT_ATOMS: atom_id res chain seq x y z
N LEU A 1 2.19 26.86 -1.29
CA LEU A 1 2.53 25.79 -0.34
C LEU A 1 4.03 25.52 -0.35
N TRP A 2 4.60 25.02 -1.46
CA TRP A 2 6.03 24.69 -1.54
C TRP A 2 6.94 25.89 -1.26
N SER A 3 6.66 27.05 -1.84
CA SER A 3 7.44 28.30 -1.61
C SER A 3 7.40 28.80 -0.17
N GLN A 4 6.48 28.29 0.63
CA GLN A 4 6.32 28.58 2.06
C GLN A 4 6.88 27.47 2.96
N ALA A 5 7.62 26.49 2.37
CA ALA A 5 8.09 25.28 3.05
C ALA A 5 6.98 24.50 3.77
N TRP A 6 5.72 24.63 3.29
CA TRP A 6 4.61 23.91 3.87
C TRP A 6 4.63 22.45 3.40
N VAL A 7 4.47 21.55 4.35
CA VAL A 7 4.36 20.10 4.12
C VAL A 7 3.06 19.62 4.75
N GLU A 8 2.35 18.76 4.05
CA GLU A 8 1.14 18.13 4.58
C GLU A 8 1.46 17.30 5.83
N ALA A 9 0.69 17.50 6.89
CA ALA A 9 0.89 16.77 8.13
C ALA A 9 0.67 15.27 7.91
N THR A 10 1.67 14.48 8.24
CA THR A 10 1.55 13.02 8.29
C THR A 10 0.71 12.64 9.49
N ARG A 11 -0.41 11.97 9.23
CA ARG A 11 -1.23 11.37 10.30
C ARG A 11 -1.05 9.85 10.20
N PRO A 12 -0.30 9.24 11.13
CA PRO A 12 -0.26 7.78 11.21
C PRO A 12 -1.67 7.23 11.51
N PRO A 13 -1.98 5.99 11.14
CA PRO A 13 -3.20 5.33 11.60
C PRO A 13 -3.24 5.33 13.13
N ASP A 14 -4.43 5.57 13.70
CA ASP A 14 -4.62 5.55 15.15
C ASP A 14 -4.35 4.14 15.72
N GLU A 15 -4.65 3.11 14.95
CA GLU A 15 -4.47 1.69 15.31
C GLU A 15 -3.63 0.95 14.25
N PRO A 16 -2.30 1.01 14.29
CA PRO A 16 -1.42 0.38 13.31
C PRO A 16 -1.18 -1.11 13.61
N TRP A 17 -2.22 -1.90 13.87
CA TRP A 17 -2.14 -3.31 14.24
C TRP A 17 -1.29 -4.18 13.31
N PRO A 18 -1.30 -4.00 11.96
CA PRO A 18 -0.42 -4.76 11.07
C PRO A 18 1.06 -4.51 11.35
N ILE A 19 1.44 -3.28 11.71
CA ILE A 19 2.81 -2.93 12.08
C ILE A 19 3.16 -3.56 13.43
N VAL A 20 2.25 -3.55 14.39
CA VAL A 20 2.43 -4.21 15.68
C VAL A 20 2.73 -5.70 15.48
N GLY A 21 1.92 -6.40 14.68
CA GLY A 21 2.14 -7.82 14.37
C GLY A 21 3.51 -8.07 13.72
N GLN A 22 3.91 -7.25 12.76
CA GLN A 22 5.23 -7.33 12.14
C GLN A 22 6.35 -7.11 13.16
N GLN A 23 6.23 -6.11 14.03
CA GLN A 23 7.26 -5.81 15.04
C GLN A 23 7.41 -6.91 16.08
N ILE A 24 6.33 -7.62 16.41
CA ILE A 24 6.39 -8.81 17.28
C ILE A 24 7.28 -9.88 16.61
N LEU A 25 7.06 -10.19 15.34
CA LEU A 25 7.83 -11.19 14.62
C LEU A 25 9.29 -10.79 14.50
N VAL A 26 9.58 -9.53 14.17
CA VAL A 26 10.96 -9.00 14.07
C VAL A 26 11.67 -9.07 15.42
N ALA A 27 11.04 -8.62 16.49
CA ALA A 27 11.64 -8.65 17.82
C ALA A 27 11.87 -10.09 18.31
N THR A 28 10.96 -11.00 18.00
CA THR A 28 11.13 -12.43 18.33
C THR A 28 12.24 -13.06 17.51
N LEU A 29 12.37 -12.69 16.23
CA LEU A 29 13.46 -13.16 15.38
C LEU A 29 14.83 -12.68 15.91
N GLU A 30 14.93 -11.43 16.38
CA GLU A 30 16.14 -10.86 16.94
C GLU A 30 16.54 -11.51 18.27
N ARG A 31 15.57 -11.75 19.16
CA ARG A 31 15.80 -12.29 20.50
C ARG A 31 15.90 -13.81 20.56
N GLY A 32 15.30 -14.49 19.59
CA GLY A 32 15.14 -15.95 19.55
C GLY A 32 13.95 -16.41 20.37
N GLU A 33 14.07 -16.45 21.69
CA GLU A 33 13.03 -16.89 22.63
C GLU A 33 12.91 -15.92 23.80
N TRP A 34 11.69 -15.59 24.20
CA TRP A 34 11.44 -14.66 25.30
C TRP A 34 10.03 -14.74 25.87
N PRO A 35 9.78 -14.28 27.12
CA PRO A 35 8.47 -14.33 27.75
C PRO A 35 7.42 -13.51 26.99
N ALA A 36 6.23 -14.07 26.79
CA ALA A 36 5.11 -13.36 26.15
C ALA A 36 4.74 -12.06 26.90
N SER A 37 4.88 -12.03 28.22
CA SER A 37 4.66 -10.83 29.04
C SER A 37 5.66 -9.71 28.73
N GLU A 38 6.90 -10.05 28.40
CA GLU A 38 7.90 -9.06 27.99
C GLU A 38 7.60 -8.51 26.59
N VAL A 39 7.07 -9.36 25.67
CA VAL A 39 6.59 -8.91 24.36
C VAL A 39 5.54 -7.82 24.52
N VAL A 40 4.50 -8.11 25.30
CA VAL A 40 3.40 -7.16 25.57
C VAL A 40 3.92 -5.88 26.22
N SER A 41 4.80 -6.00 27.23
CA SER A 41 5.38 -4.85 27.92
C SER A 41 6.24 -3.97 27.00
N LEU A 42 6.99 -4.56 26.07
CA LEU A 42 7.75 -3.82 25.08
C LEU A 42 6.81 -3.05 24.14
N LEU A 43 5.78 -3.71 23.63
CA LEU A 43 4.83 -3.11 22.71
C LEU A 43 4.04 -1.97 23.34
N ALA A 44 3.61 -2.11 24.57
CA ALA A 44 2.92 -1.06 25.32
C ALA A 44 3.78 0.21 25.45
N ARG A 45 5.09 0.06 25.57
CA ARG A 45 6.03 1.20 25.58
C ARG A 45 6.26 1.81 24.19
N CYS A 46 6.26 0.98 23.13
CA CYS A 46 6.47 1.44 21.76
C CYS A 46 5.22 2.08 21.16
N PHE A 47 4.03 1.65 21.60
CA PHE A 47 2.73 2.09 21.09
C PHE A 47 1.82 2.55 22.25
N PRO A 48 2.16 3.65 22.93
CA PRO A 48 1.51 4.05 24.18
C PRO A 48 0.02 4.44 24.03
N GLY A 49 -0.48 4.57 22.81
CA GLY A 49 -1.90 4.87 22.53
C GLY A 49 -2.78 3.66 22.31
N LEU A 50 -2.20 2.44 22.28
CA LEU A 50 -2.96 1.22 22.00
C LEU A 50 -3.31 0.47 23.29
N PRO A 51 -4.49 -0.18 23.34
CA PRO A 51 -4.88 -0.98 24.50
C PRO A 51 -4.05 -2.27 24.61
N GLU A 52 -3.67 -2.62 25.83
CA GLU A 52 -2.81 -3.77 26.12
C GLU A 52 -3.45 -5.11 25.72
N GLU A 53 -4.78 -5.20 25.83
CA GLU A 53 -5.54 -6.37 25.37
C GLU A 53 -5.34 -6.64 23.87
N GLY A 54 -5.15 -5.59 23.07
CA GLY A 54 -4.86 -5.71 21.64
C GLY A 54 -3.54 -6.41 21.37
N PHE A 55 -2.49 -6.11 22.12
CA PHE A 55 -1.20 -6.79 21.98
C PHE A 55 -1.30 -8.28 22.34
N THR A 56 -1.97 -8.60 23.44
CA THR A 56 -2.23 -9.99 23.84
C THR A 56 -3.03 -10.75 22.77
N SER A 57 -4.03 -10.10 22.20
CA SER A 57 -4.85 -10.67 21.13
C SER A 57 -4.04 -10.96 19.87
N ILE A 58 -3.14 -10.05 19.47
CA ILE A 58 -2.25 -10.25 18.31
C ILE A 58 -1.26 -11.39 18.56
N VAL A 59 -0.62 -11.44 19.72
CA VAL A 59 0.27 -12.56 20.08
C VAL A 59 -0.48 -13.88 19.98
N GLY A 60 -1.67 -13.97 20.57
CA GLY A 60 -2.53 -15.16 20.49
C GLY A 60 -2.91 -15.53 19.06
N HIS A 61 -3.21 -14.53 18.21
CA HIS A 61 -3.51 -14.75 16.79
C HIS A 61 -2.29 -15.29 16.02
N LEU A 62 -1.11 -14.72 16.26
CA LEU A 62 0.12 -15.16 15.59
C LEU A 62 0.49 -16.60 16.01
N VAL A 63 0.28 -16.96 17.28
CA VAL A 63 0.45 -18.34 17.76
C VAL A 63 -0.57 -19.26 17.10
N GLN A 64 -1.85 -18.90 17.08
CA GLN A 64 -2.90 -19.71 16.44
C GLN A 64 -2.62 -19.94 14.95
N LYS A 65 -2.02 -18.98 14.27
CA LYS A 65 -1.66 -19.07 12.84
C LYS A 65 -0.31 -19.75 12.59
N GLY A 66 0.44 -20.10 13.64
CA GLY A 66 1.74 -20.73 13.53
C GLY A 66 2.88 -19.79 13.13
N TYR A 67 2.65 -18.48 13.12
CA TYR A 67 3.73 -17.49 12.93
C TYR A 67 4.62 -17.37 14.18
N LEU A 68 4.04 -17.56 15.34
CA LEU A 68 4.77 -17.75 16.60
C LEU A 68 4.48 -19.16 17.11
N ASP A 69 5.45 -19.70 17.83
CA ASP A 69 5.27 -20.87 18.66
C ASP A 69 5.37 -20.45 20.12
N MET A 70 4.57 -21.08 20.99
CA MET A 70 4.54 -20.74 22.41
C MET A 70 4.61 -22.02 23.25
N ASP A 71 5.59 -22.06 24.12
CA ASP A 71 5.78 -23.14 25.08
C ASP A 71 6.07 -22.57 26.48
N GLU A 72 5.36 -23.04 27.50
CA GLU A 72 5.49 -22.60 28.90
C GLU A 72 5.53 -21.05 29.07
N GLY A 73 4.81 -20.31 28.22
CA GLY A 73 4.77 -18.84 28.25
C GLY A 73 5.94 -18.13 27.55
N LEU A 74 6.87 -18.88 26.98
CA LEU A 74 7.91 -18.37 26.10
C LEU A 74 7.43 -18.39 24.65
N VAL A 75 7.70 -17.32 23.92
CA VAL A 75 7.41 -17.22 22.49
C VAL A 75 8.69 -17.27 21.69
N ARG A 76 8.62 -17.96 20.55
CA ARG A 76 9.67 -18.07 19.56
C ARG A 76 9.09 -17.99 18.14
N VAL A 77 9.94 -17.84 17.15
CA VAL A 77 9.53 -17.85 15.74
C VAL A 77 8.88 -19.20 15.41
N GLY A 78 7.69 -19.15 14.83
CA GLY A 78 6.94 -20.34 14.45
C GLY A 78 7.21 -20.79 13.00
N PRO A 79 6.80 -22.03 12.66
CA PRO A 79 7.09 -22.65 11.37
C PRO A 79 6.52 -21.87 10.17
N GLU A 80 5.40 -21.17 10.34
CA GLU A 80 4.83 -20.37 9.26
C GLU A 80 5.69 -19.15 8.93
N THR A 81 6.30 -18.52 9.92
CA THR A 81 7.24 -17.40 9.70
C THR A 81 8.49 -17.89 8.96
N GLU A 82 9.02 -19.05 9.32
CA GLU A 82 10.15 -19.64 8.59
C GLU A 82 9.77 -20.01 7.15
N ARG A 83 8.59 -20.57 6.95
CA ARG A 83 8.09 -20.98 5.63
C ARG A 83 7.92 -19.78 4.70
N GLU A 84 7.33 -18.70 5.21
CA GLU A 84 6.95 -17.53 4.43
C GLU A 84 8.16 -16.59 4.20
N PHE A 85 8.94 -16.31 5.23
CA PHE A 85 9.99 -15.30 5.21
C PHE A 85 11.41 -15.87 5.20
N GLY A 86 11.62 -17.13 5.63
CA GLY A 86 12.95 -17.70 5.82
C GLY A 86 13.76 -17.81 4.52
N ARG A 87 13.13 -18.11 3.38
CA ARG A 87 13.79 -18.20 2.06
C ARG A 87 14.46 -16.90 1.61
N GLY A 88 13.89 -15.75 2.00
CA GLY A 88 14.42 -14.42 1.72
C GLY A 88 15.34 -13.88 2.82
N HIS A 89 15.80 -14.71 3.76
CA HIS A 89 16.55 -14.29 4.93
C HIS A 89 15.80 -13.21 5.71
N TYR A 90 14.48 -13.36 5.82
CA TYR A 90 13.56 -12.46 6.54
C TYR A 90 13.54 -11.01 6.04
N ARG A 91 14.07 -10.72 4.85
CA ARG A 91 14.10 -9.36 4.28
C ARG A 91 12.71 -8.77 4.13
N ASP A 92 11.75 -9.58 3.68
CA ASP A 92 10.37 -9.12 3.48
C ASP A 92 9.67 -8.84 4.80
N LEU A 93 10.08 -9.49 5.88
CA LEU A 93 9.60 -9.21 7.22
C LEU A 93 10.15 -7.87 7.76
N LEU A 94 11.39 -7.52 7.40
CA LEU A 94 12.01 -6.25 7.79
C LEU A 94 11.50 -5.05 6.98
N ALA A 95 10.97 -5.29 5.78
CA ALA A 95 10.43 -4.25 4.91
C ALA A 95 8.94 -4.02 5.19
N SER A 96 8.59 -2.91 5.85
CA SER A 96 7.19 -2.52 6.08
C SER A 96 6.48 -1.95 4.84
N PHE A 97 7.15 -1.90 3.70
CA PHE A 97 6.62 -1.35 2.45
C PHE A 97 6.65 -2.41 1.35
N SER A 98 5.65 -3.27 1.31
CA SER A 98 5.33 -3.97 0.07
C SER A 98 4.57 -3.00 -0.82
N GLY A 99 5.19 -2.50 -1.87
CA GLY A 99 4.46 -1.82 -2.94
C GLY A 99 3.36 -2.77 -3.46
N ALA A 100 2.16 -2.25 -3.72
CA ALA A 100 1.11 -3.02 -4.35
C ALA A 100 1.70 -3.72 -5.58
N GLN A 101 1.54 -5.04 -5.67
CA GLN A 101 2.01 -5.80 -6.83
C GLN A 101 1.11 -5.50 -8.03
N LEU A 102 1.37 -4.36 -8.69
CA LEU A 102 0.60 -3.94 -9.85
C LEU A 102 0.91 -4.82 -11.07
N LEU A 103 -0.10 -5.03 -11.88
CA LEU A 103 0.03 -5.66 -13.19
C LEU A 103 0.22 -4.57 -14.25
N THR A 104 1.05 -4.85 -15.26
CA THR A 104 1.28 -3.93 -16.37
C THR A 104 0.22 -4.16 -17.45
N GLY A 105 -0.62 -3.16 -17.72
CA GLY A 105 -1.56 -3.18 -18.84
C GLY A 105 -0.85 -2.90 -20.15
N ARG A 106 -0.97 -3.76 -21.15
CA ARG A 106 -0.37 -3.65 -22.47
C ARG A 106 -1.38 -3.78 -23.60
N CYS A 107 -1.21 -2.94 -24.61
CA CYS A 107 -1.92 -3.06 -25.88
C CYS A 107 -0.89 -3.25 -27.00
N GLY A 108 -0.75 -4.48 -27.51
CA GLY A 108 0.37 -4.83 -28.39
C GLY A 108 1.72 -4.62 -27.70
N SER A 109 2.60 -3.86 -28.32
CA SER A 109 3.90 -3.50 -27.75
C SER A 109 3.86 -2.31 -26.78
N ALA A 110 2.76 -1.55 -26.75
CA ALA A 110 2.64 -0.35 -25.94
C ALA A 110 2.20 -0.66 -24.50
N GLU A 111 2.86 -0.04 -23.52
CA GLU A 111 2.42 0.00 -22.13
C GLU A 111 1.35 1.09 -21.99
N VAL A 112 0.21 0.71 -21.39
CA VAL A 112 -0.93 1.62 -21.19
C VAL A 112 -0.93 2.20 -19.78
N GLY A 113 -0.50 1.41 -18.79
CA GLY A 113 -0.45 1.79 -17.38
C GLY A 113 -0.48 0.60 -16.44
N TYR A 114 -0.65 0.87 -15.14
CA TYR A 114 -0.63 -0.14 -14.10
C TYR A 114 -2.03 -0.42 -13.58
N ILE A 115 -2.30 -1.69 -13.28
CA ILE A 115 -3.61 -2.20 -12.89
C ILE A 115 -3.45 -2.94 -11.56
N ASP A 116 -4.25 -2.56 -10.56
CA ASP A 116 -4.33 -3.30 -9.31
C ASP A 116 -5.02 -4.66 -9.55
N PRO A 117 -4.41 -5.79 -9.11
CA PRO A 117 -5.00 -7.12 -9.28
C PRO A 117 -6.44 -7.25 -8.74
N THR A 118 -6.77 -6.50 -7.69
CA THR A 118 -8.11 -6.54 -7.08
C THR A 118 -9.21 -6.03 -8.00
N VAL A 119 -8.88 -5.18 -8.97
CA VAL A 119 -9.81 -4.72 -10.01
C VAL A 119 -10.18 -5.83 -11.00
N LEU A 120 -9.32 -6.86 -11.06
CA LEU A 120 -9.46 -8.01 -11.95
C LEU A 120 -10.12 -9.21 -11.26
N THR A 121 -10.45 -9.12 -9.97
CA THR A 121 -11.19 -10.15 -9.25
C THR A 121 -12.69 -10.03 -9.53
N GLY A 122 -13.35 -11.13 -9.89
CA GLY A 122 -14.79 -11.19 -10.23
C GLY A 122 -15.05 -11.94 -11.54
N GLU A 123 -16.24 -12.55 -11.65
CA GLU A 123 -16.66 -13.33 -12.82
C GLU A 123 -17.41 -12.48 -13.85
N GLU A 124 -16.86 -11.36 -14.28
CA GLU A 124 -17.47 -10.58 -15.35
C GLU A 124 -17.05 -11.15 -16.72
N PRO A 125 -17.98 -11.58 -17.58
CA PRO A 125 -17.68 -12.19 -18.89
C PRO A 125 -17.01 -11.19 -19.86
N ARG A 126 -17.15 -9.90 -19.64
CA ARG A 126 -16.44 -8.81 -20.35
C ARG A 126 -15.91 -7.81 -19.35
N ARG A 127 -14.60 -7.89 -19.06
CA ARG A 127 -13.97 -6.90 -18.18
C ARG A 127 -13.58 -5.68 -18.97
N LEU A 128 -14.31 -4.61 -18.71
CA LEU A 128 -13.99 -3.28 -19.22
C LEU A 128 -13.34 -2.45 -18.12
N LEU A 129 -12.16 -1.93 -18.40
CA LEU A 129 -11.40 -1.05 -17.53
C LEU A 129 -11.34 0.35 -18.10
N LEU A 130 -11.38 1.36 -17.24
CA LEU A 130 -11.00 2.72 -17.60
C LEU A 130 -9.57 2.95 -17.10
N LEU A 131 -8.62 3.08 -18.02
CA LEU A 131 -7.21 3.27 -17.72
C LEU A 131 -6.63 4.34 -18.63
N ALA A 132 -5.86 5.29 -18.07
CA ALA A 132 -5.30 6.43 -18.80
C ALA A 132 -6.36 7.23 -19.60
N GLY A 133 -7.56 7.41 -19.03
CA GLY A 133 -8.66 8.16 -19.65
C GLY A 133 -9.35 7.46 -20.83
N ARG A 134 -9.06 6.18 -21.08
CA ARG A 134 -9.64 5.39 -22.17
C ARG A 134 -10.24 4.09 -21.66
N SER A 135 -11.24 3.59 -22.41
CA SER A 135 -11.86 2.29 -22.12
C SER A 135 -11.08 1.16 -22.77
N TRP A 136 -10.86 0.11 -22.02
CA TRP A 136 -10.09 -1.06 -22.43
C TRP A 136 -10.83 -2.34 -22.10
N LEU A 137 -10.83 -3.29 -23.01
CA LEU A 137 -11.29 -4.65 -22.80
C LEU A 137 -10.11 -5.50 -22.39
N VAL A 138 -10.22 -6.20 -21.25
CA VAL A 138 -9.24 -7.20 -20.83
C VAL A 138 -9.40 -8.46 -21.67
N LYS A 139 -8.37 -8.83 -22.40
CA LYS A 139 -8.34 -10.03 -23.26
C LYS A 139 -7.77 -11.21 -22.51
N GLU A 140 -6.64 -11.02 -21.84
CA GLU A 140 -5.89 -12.07 -21.17
C GLU A 140 -5.12 -11.50 -19.99
N ILE A 141 -4.91 -12.32 -18.95
CA ILE A 141 -4.11 -11.98 -17.79
C ILE A 141 -3.02 -13.04 -17.63
N GLU A 142 -1.78 -12.65 -17.85
CA GLU A 142 -0.59 -13.45 -17.57
C GLU A 142 -0.09 -13.18 -16.15
N TRP A 143 -0.64 -13.86 -15.17
CA TRP A 143 -0.31 -13.65 -13.75
C TRP A 143 1.18 -13.81 -13.46
N ALA A 144 1.82 -14.84 -14.05
CA ALA A 144 3.24 -15.12 -13.83
C ALA A 144 4.17 -14.00 -14.32
N LYS A 145 3.79 -13.31 -15.39
CA LYS A 145 4.54 -12.19 -15.96
C LYS A 145 4.05 -10.84 -15.46
N LYS A 146 2.97 -10.81 -14.68
CA LYS A 146 2.30 -9.60 -14.21
C LYS A 146 1.86 -8.68 -15.37
N ILE A 147 1.34 -9.27 -16.45
CA ILE A 147 0.88 -8.56 -17.64
C ILE A 147 -0.63 -8.77 -17.84
N VAL A 148 -1.33 -7.69 -18.18
CA VAL A 148 -2.73 -7.70 -18.62
C VAL A 148 -2.78 -7.22 -20.05
N TRP A 149 -3.23 -8.07 -20.95
CA TRP A 149 -3.40 -7.74 -22.35
C TRP A 149 -4.74 -7.02 -22.57
N LEU A 150 -4.66 -5.84 -23.19
CA LEU A 150 -5.76 -4.91 -23.35
C LEU A 150 -6.02 -4.66 -24.84
N GLU A 151 -7.32 -4.51 -25.19
CA GLU A 151 -7.76 -3.98 -26.47
C GLU A 151 -8.57 -2.70 -26.27
N PRO A 152 -8.48 -1.70 -27.17
CA PRO A 152 -9.32 -0.51 -27.09
C PRO A 152 -10.82 -0.89 -27.14
N ALA A 153 -11.60 -0.31 -26.23
CA ALA A 153 -13.05 -0.45 -26.23
C ALA A 153 -13.71 0.89 -26.55
N LYS A 154 -14.79 0.87 -27.32
CA LYS A 154 -15.47 2.11 -27.78
C LYS A 154 -16.23 2.80 -26.65
N GLU A 155 -16.80 2.04 -25.71
CA GLU A 155 -17.58 2.56 -24.59
C GLU A 155 -17.53 1.61 -23.41
N GLY A 156 -17.80 2.14 -22.21
CA GLY A 156 -17.86 1.38 -20.97
C GLY A 156 -16.52 1.31 -20.25
N GLY A 157 -16.54 0.70 -19.12
CA GLY A 157 -15.43 0.61 -18.19
C GLY A 157 -15.68 1.48 -16.96
N LYS A 158 -15.57 0.85 -15.80
CA LYS A 158 -15.59 1.57 -14.52
C LYS A 158 -14.16 1.75 -14.07
N ALA A 159 -13.76 2.99 -13.81
CA ALA A 159 -12.56 3.22 -13.03
C ALA A 159 -12.87 2.75 -11.61
N ARG A 160 -12.24 1.67 -11.18
CA ARG A 160 -12.24 1.27 -9.77
C ARG A 160 -10.93 1.73 -9.16
N TRP A 161 -10.99 2.81 -8.45
CA TRP A 161 -9.90 3.24 -7.59
C TRP A 161 -10.01 2.45 -6.29
N MET A 162 -9.19 1.42 -6.17
CA MET A 162 -9.06 0.63 -4.95
C MET A 162 -7.84 1.14 -4.21
N GLY A 163 -8.05 2.05 -3.32
CA GLY A 163 -7.03 2.56 -2.42
C GLY A 163 -7.73 3.18 -1.23
N SER A 164 -7.10 3.21 -0.06
CA SER A 164 -7.54 4.08 1.01
C SER A 164 -7.41 5.51 0.48
N ALA A 165 -8.50 6.05 -0.04
CA ALA A 165 -8.55 7.45 -0.47
C ALA A 165 -8.32 8.31 0.77
N ARG A 166 -7.07 8.68 1.03
CA ARG A 166 -6.82 9.84 1.88
C ARG A 166 -7.34 11.04 1.12
N SER A 167 -8.34 11.68 1.67
CA SER A 167 -8.77 12.99 1.19
C SER A 167 -7.57 13.94 1.26
N LEU A 168 -7.34 14.68 0.19
CA LEU A 168 -6.35 15.75 0.18
C LEU A 168 -6.72 16.77 1.28
N SER A 169 -5.72 17.34 1.92
CA SER A 169 -5.97 18.41 2.89
C SER A 169 -6.58 19.63 2.20
N ARG A 170 -7.27 20.44 2.98
CA ARG A 170 -7.87 21.68 2.49
C ARG A 170 -6.84 22.59 1.84
N GLU A 171 -5.65 22.68 2.43
CA GLU A 171 -4.54 23.48 1.96
C GLU A 171 -4.04 23.02 0.59
N VAL A 172 -3.90 21.70 0.38
CA VAL A 172 -3.53 21.14 -0.93
C VAL A 172 -4.62 21.44 -1.96
N CYS A 173 -5.90 21.23 -1.63
CA CYS A 173 -7.02 21.55 -2.53
C CYS A 173 -7.06 23.04 -2.91
N GLN A 174 -6.81 23.91 -1.95
CA GLN A 174 -6.73 25.36 -2.20
C GLN A 174 -5.51 25.72 -3.07
N GLY A 175 -4.37 25.07 -2.84
CA GLY A 175 -3.16 25.24 -3.67
C GLY A 175 -3.40 24.82 -5.11
N ILE A 176 -4.05 23.67 -5.34
CA ILE A 176 -4.46 23.19 -6.67
C ILE A 176 -5.39 24.21 -7.34
N ARG A 177 -6.45 24.65 -6.63
CA ARG A 177 -7.38 25.65 -7.15
C ARG A 177 -6.66 26.95 -7.53
N ALA A 178 -5.78 27.43 -6.67
CA ALA A 178 -5.03 28.67 -6.94
C ALA A 178 -4.15 28.53 -8.19
N ALA A 179 -3.51 27.39 -8.38
CA ALA A 179 -2.69 27.13 -9.58
C ALA A 179 -3.55 27.03 -10.84
N LEU A 180 -4.74 26.44 -10.78
CA LEU A 180 -5.65 26.32 -11.91
C LEU A 180 -6.27 27.67 -12.32
N VAL A 181 -6.61 28.53 -11.35
CA VAL A 181 -7.29 29.82 -11.61
C VAL A 181 -6.30 30.97 -11.85
N GLY A 182 -5.23 31.02 -11.06
CA GLY A 182 -4.28 32.14 -11.05
C GLY A 182 -2.92 31.84 -11.65
N GLY A 183 -2.70 30.62 -12.13
CA GLY A 183 -1.39 30.16 -12.59
C GLY A 183 -0.42 29.83 -11.43
N VAL A 184 0.75 29.34 -11.81
CA VAL A 184 1.81 28.96 -10.88
C VAL A 184 2.64 30.18 -10.51
N PRO A 185 3.00 30.40 -9.24
CA PRO A 185 3.90 31.50 -8.86
C PRO A 185 5.23 31.43 -9.61
N THR A 186 5.79 32.59 -9.96
CA THR A 186 7.03 32.71 -10.73
C THR A 186 8.26 32.05 -10.09
N VAL A 187 8.20 31.78 -8.79
CA VAL A 187 9.25 31.05 -8.05
C VAL A 187 9.22 29.53 -8.28
N VAL A 188 8.17 29.03 -8.96
CA VAL A 188 8.03 27.62 -9.28
C VAL A 188 8.36 27.40 -10.75
N HIS A 189 9.45 26.70 -11.03
CA HIS A 189 9.83 26.34 -12.39
C HIS A 189 9.17 25.03 -12.80
N LEU A 190 8.23 25.10 -13.72
CA LEU A 190 7.63 23.92 -14.36
C LEU A 190 8.49 23.46 -15.54
N SER A 191 8.56 22.16 -15.78
CA SER A 191 9.04 21.63 -17.05
C SER A 191 8.11 22.07 -18.20
N LEU A 192 8.60 22.04 -19.44
CA LEU A 192 7.80 22.35 -20.62
C LEU A 192 6.50 21.50 -20.64
N ARG A 193 6.60 20.21 -20.34
CA ARG A 193 5.45 19.32 -20.22
C ARG A 193 4.49 19.77 -19.12
N GLY A 194 4.99 20.11 -17.94
CA GLY A 194 4.17 20.58 -16.81
C GLY A 194 3.43 21.87 -17.17
N THR A 195 4.05 22.79 -17.88
CA THR A 195 3.40 24.03 -18.35
C THR A 195 2.28 23.74 -19.35
N THR A 196 2.53 22.83 -20.30
CA THR A 196 1.54 22.44 -21.33
C THR A 196 0.33 21.75 -20.68
N GLU A 197 0.54 20.80 -19.77
CA GLU A 197 -0.54 20.10 -19.09
C GLU A 197 -1.36 21.04 -18.20
N LEU A 198 -0.72 21.96 -17.49
CA LEU A 198 -1.44 22.95 -16.67
C LEU A 198 -2.29 23.88 -17.52
N ALA A 199 -1.76 24.37 -18.66
CA ALA A 199 -2.51 25.21 -19.58
C ALA A 199 -3.73 24.51 -20.19
N ALA A 200 -3.66 23.19 -20.38
CA ALA A 200 -4.78 22.39 -20.87
C ALA A 200 -5.88 22.18 -19.83
N LEU A 201 -5.59 22.42 -18.54
CA LEU A 201 -6.54 22.27 -17.43
C LEU A 201 -7.16 23.62 -16.99
N GLN A 202 -6.63 24.75 -17.44
CA GLN A 202 -7.14 26.10 -17.20
C GLN A 202 -8.21 26.49 -18.21
#